data_1b702d636823341333eebd8f0aee54ee
#
_entry.id   1b702d636823341333eebd8f0aee54ee
#
_cell.length_a   1.000
_cell.length_b   1.000
_cell.length_c   1.000
_cell.angle_alpha   90.00
_cell.angle_beta   90.00
_cell.angle_gamma   90.00
#
_symmetry.space_group_name_H-M   'P 1'
#
loop_
_entity.id
_entity.type
_entity.pdbx_description
1 polymer ?
#
loop_
_entity_poly.entity_id
_entity_poly.type
_entity_poly.pdbx_seq_one_letter_code
_entity_poly.pdbx_strand_id
1 'polypeptide(L)'
;METWAPTDVPALEGSGPPLRLHDTATGRVRPTAPGPVATMYVCGITPYDATHLGHAATYLTFDLVNRYWRDLGHDVHYVQNVTDIDEPLLERAERDQDDWVVLGLRETALFREDMEALRVLPPRQFVGAVEAIPEIAELVEKLVAAGAAYRIDDPEYPDVYHDVTATGHFGYESNYDLDTMLRFSAERGGDPDRPGKRNRLDPLLWRTARPGEPAWDSGLGRGRPGWHVECAAIGLNRLGPQIDLNGGGSDLIFPHHECGALHTESLTGEHPFARHYVHTGMIGLDGEKMSKSKGNLVFVSKLRNARVDPNVIRVALLDGHYRTDRSWTDEVHAKGDRRVTRWREAVGLDAGPDAAELVAKLRTHLADDLDTPGALAAVDAWAEEALTRRGTDTAAPQQVRTALDALLGVTL
;
A
#
# COMPACT_ATOMS: atom_id res chain seq x y z
N MET A 1 13.90 -4.84 -9.05
CA MET A 1 14.06 -3.38 -9.38
C MET A 1 14.85 -2.65 -8.30
N GLU A 2 15.45 -1.48 -8.64
CA GLU A 2 16.02 -0.59 -7.61
C GLU A 2 14.91 0.18 -6.88
N THR A 3 15.06 0.30 -5.56
CA THR A 3 14.19 1.13 -4.71
C THR A 3 14.71 2.59 -4.64
N TRP A 4 14.05 3.46 -3.88
CA TRP A 4 14.53 4.82 -3.60
C TRP A 4 15.53 4.83 -2.44
N ALA A 5 16.21 5.98 -2.24
CA ALA A 5 17.23 6.11 -1.22
C ALA A 5 16.67 5.87 0.20
N PRO A 6 17.37 5.09 1.05
CA PRO A 6 16.95 4.88 2.42
C PRO A 6 17.02 6.21 3.20
N THR A 7 16.05 6.41 4.07
CA THR A 7 16.03 7.53 5.02
C THR A 7 16.42 7.00 6.39
N ASP A 8 17.38 7.65 7.03
CA ASP A 8 17.69 7.35 8.43
C ASP A 8 16.52 7.72 9.32
N VAL A 9 16.08 6.77 10.15
CA VAL A 9 15.05 6.98 11.15
C VAL A 9 15.71 7.08 12.50
N PRO A 10 15.58 8.23 13.22
CA PRO A 10 16.19 8.38 14.52
C PRO A 10 15.61 7.39 15.53
N ALA A 11 16.46 6.86 16.42
CA ALA A 11 16.02 6.04 17.53
C ALA A 11 15.47 6.93 18.65
N LEU A 12 14.38 6.51 19.27
CA LEU A 12 13.79 7.16 20.45
C LEU A 12 14.01 6.32 21.69
N GLU A 13 14.22 6.96 22.83
CA GLU A 13 14.27 6.26 24.11
C GLU A 13 12.90 5.72 24.53
N GLY A 14 12.90 4.55 25.19
CA GLY A 14 11.70 3.88 25.62
C GLY A 14 10.97 3.17 24.50
N SER A 15 9.75 2.72 24.74
CA SER A 15 8.89 1.99 23.80
C SER A 15 7.43 2.36 24.01
N GLY A 16 6.64 2.23 22.95
CA GLY A 16 5.19 2.43 23.00
C GLY A 16 4.40 1.16 23.31
N PRO A 17 3.06 1.27 23.41
CA PRO A 17 2.19 0.10 23.47
C PRO A 17 2.26 -0.71 22.16
N PRO A 18 1.88 -2.01 22.19
CA PRO A 18 1.78 -2.81 20.96
C PRO A 18 0.86 -2.17 19.91
N LEU A 19 1.29 -2.19 18.67
CA LEU A 19 0.47 -1.68 17.56
C LEU A 19 -0.79 -2.52 17.40
N ARG A 20 -1.93 -1.85 17.35
CA ARG A 20 -3.24 -2.44 17.03
C ARG A 20 -3.71 -1.86 15.70
N LEU A 21 -4.19 -2.71 14.81
CA LEU A 21 -4.71 -2.31 13.51
C LEU A 21 -6.06 -2.97 13.26
N HIS A 22 -6.91 -2.27 12.52
CA HIS A 22 -8.13 -2.87 11.98
C HIS A 22 -7.75 -3.93 10.95
N ASP A 23 -8.26 -5.13 11.17
CA ASP A 23 -8.10 -6.24 10.25
C ASP A 23 -9.41 -6.44 9.48
N THR A 24 -9.35 -6.33 8.17
CA THR A 24 -10.52 -6.44 7.27
C THR A 24 -11.18 -7.80 7.38
N ALA A 25 -10.40 -8.88 7.46
CA ALA A 25 -10.92 -10.24 7.55
C ALA A 25 -11.77 -10.48 8.80
N THR A 26 -11.42 -9.85 9.93
CA THR A 26 -12.17 -10.00 11.19
C THR A 26 -13.12 -8.84 11.47
N GLY A 27 -13.00 -7.72 10.75
CA GLY A 27 -13.76 -6.50 10.98
C GLY A 27 -13.46 -5.82 12.32
N ARG A 28 -12.29 -6.08 12.93
CA ARG A 28 -11.95 -5.62 14.29
C ARG A 28 -10.55 -5.02 14.37
N VAL A 29 -10.39 -4.05 15.26
CA VAL A 29 -9.07 -3.57 15.69
C VAL A 29 -8.47 -4.56 16.69
N ARG A 30 -7.33 -5.14 16.33
CA ARG A 30 -6.64 -6.14 17.14
C ARG A 30 -5.13 -5.94 17.15
N PRO A 31 -4.40 -6.40 18.18
CA PRO A 31 -2.97 -6.25 18.23
C PRO A 31 -2.29 -6.93 17.03
N THR A 32 -1.33 -6.25 16.40
CA THR A 32 -0.34 -6.92 15.59
C THR A 32 0.66 -7.58 16.55
N ALA A 33 1.10 -8.78 16.24
CA ALA A 33 2.05 -9.50 17.07
C ALA A 33 3.14 -10.13 16.20
N PRO A 34 3.93 -9.31 15.49
CA PRO A 34 5.02 -9.82 14.67
C PRO A 34 6.11 -10.42 15.55
N GLY A 35 6.90 -11.34 15.00
CA GLY A 35 8.12 -11.81 15.61
C GLY A 35 9.23 -10.75 15.62
N PRO A 36 10.49 -11.12 15.92
CA PRO A 36 11.62 -10.20 15.84
C PRO A 36 11.76 -9.56 14.46
N VAL A 37 11.40 -10.30 13.40
CA VAL A 37 11.25 -9.80 12.03
C VAL A 37 9.76 -9.65 11.75
N ALA A 38 9.32 -8.41 11.51
CA ALA A 38 7.96 -8.10 11.10
C ALA A 38 7.86 -8.14 9.58
N THR A 39 6.95 -8.93 9.03
CA THR A 39 6.78 -9.12 7.59
C THR A 39 5.58 -8.33 7.06
N MET A 40 5.82 -7.49 6.05
CA MET A 40 4.79 -6.65 5.45
C MET A 40 4.88 -6.69 3.92
N TYR A 41 3.76 -7.03 3.28
CA TYR A 41 3.57 -6.89 1.85
C TYR A 41 2.55 -5.79 1.57
N VAL A 42 2.92 -4.82 0.74
CA VAL A 42 2.00 -3.78 0.29
C VAL A 42 1.95 -3.80 -1.23
N CYS A 43 0.74 -3.95 -1.78
CA CYS A 43 0.54 -3.92 -3.21
C CYS A 43 1.00 -2.59 -3.80
N GLY A 44 1.77 -2.68 -4.88
CA GLY A 44 2.37 -1.54 -5.55
C GLY A 44 1.45 -0.88 -6.57
N ILE A 45 2.03 -0.02 -7.37
CA ILE A 45 1.32 0.68 -8.46
C ILE A 45 1.36 -0.11 -9.75
N THR A 46 0.34 0.12 -10.62
CA THR A 46 0.48 -0.09 -12.07
C THR A 46 1.00 1.22 -12.67
N PRO A 47 2.23 1.25 -13.21
CA PRO A 47 2.93 2.51 -13.55
C PRO A 47 2.50 3.03 -14.93
N TYR A 48 1.23 3.37 -15.08
CA TYR A 48 0.68 3.96 -16.30
C TYR A 48 0.36 5.46 -16.15
N ASP A 49 0.48 5.98 -14.92
CA ASP A 49 0.28 7.40 -14.57
C ASP A 49 1.06 7.75 -13.31
N ALA A 50 1.37 9.03 -13.12
CA ALA A 50 2.07 9.53 -11.95
C ALA A 50 1.34 9.19 -10.64
N THR A 51 2.07 9.25 -9.52
CA THR A 51 1.54 9.04 -8.18
C THR A 51 0.49 10.08 -7.81
N HIS A 52 -0.77 9.70 -7.74
CA HIS A 52 -1.81 10.58 -7.21
C HIS A 52 -1.90 10.50 -5.68
N LEU A 53 -2.58 11.46 -5.05
CA LEU A 53 -2.67 11.56 -3.60
C LEU A 53 -3.29 10.33 -2.91
N GLY A 54 -4.13 9.56 -3.62
CA GLY A 54 -4.65 8.28 -3.11
C GLY A 54 -3.52 7.26 -2.89
N HIS A 55 -2.64 7.08 -3.87
CA HIS A 55 -1.45 6.24 -3.73
C HIS A 55 -0.56 6.75 -2.59
N ALA A 56 -0.28 8.06 -2.55
CA ALA A 56 0.53 8.65 -1.49
C ALA A 56 -0.04 8.37 -0.09
N ALA A 57 -1.36 8.52 0.10
CA ALA A 57 -2.03 8.24 1.37
C ALA A 57 -1.88 6.77 1.80
N THR A 58 -1.98 5.84 0.83
CA THR A 58 -1.76 4.41 1.08
C THR A 58 -0.33 4.15 1.56
N TYR A 59 0.68 4.61 0.83
CA TYR A 59 2.08 4.34 1.22
C TYR A 59 2.49 5.08 2.49
N LEU A 60 1.95 6.27 2.77
CA LEU A 60 2.15 6.96 4.05
C LEU A 60 1.59 6.16 5.23
N THR A 61 0.45 5.49 5.05
CA THR A 61 -0.13 4.63 6.10
C THR A 61 0.81 3.48 6.45
N PHE A 62 1.33 2.77 5.44
CA PHE A 62 2.24 1.65 5.68
C PHE A 62 3.64 2.10 6.08
N ASP A 63 4.06 3.31 5.72
CA ASP A 63 5.25 3.95 6.28
C ASP A 63 5.11 4.17 7.79
N LEU A 64 3.95 4.60 8.28
CA LEU A 64 3.71 4.71 9.72
C LEU A 64 3.73 3.35 10.44
N VAL A 65 3.18 2.30 9.83
CA VAL A 65 3.31 0.92 10.37
C VAL A 65 4.77 0.53 10.47
N ASN A 66 5.54 0.75 9.40
CA ASN A 66 6.97 0.44 9.34
C ASN A 66 7.75 1.19 10.43
N ARG A 67 7.52 2.51 10.56
CA ARG A 67 8.16 3.36 11.57
C ARG A 67 7.81 2.93 12.98
N TYR A 68 6.54 2.64 13.24
CA TYR A 68 6.09 2.25 14.56
C TYR A 68 6.60 0.87 14.97
N TRP A 69 6.62 -0.11 14.06
CA TRP A 69 7.24 -1.42 14.34
C TRP A 69 8.74 -1.30 14.62
N ARG A 70 9.45 -0.40 13.91
CA ARG A 70 10.87 -0.10 14.22
C ARG A 70 11.04 0.55 15.57
N ASP A 71 10.16 1.48 15.97
CA ASP A 71 10.14 2.09 17.31
C ASP A 71 9.88 1.05 18.42
N LEU A 72 9.14 -0.02 18.11
CA LEU A 72 8.96 -1.18 18.99
C LEU A 72 10.16 -2.17 18.97
N GLY A 73 11.15 -1.94 18.10
CA GLY A 73 12.37 -2.75 18.03
C GLY A 73 12.31 -3.93 17.05
N HIS A 74 11.31 -3.99 16.16
CA HIS A 74 11.25 -5.03 15.14
C HIS A 74 12.13 -4.70 13.93
N ASP A 75 12.76 -5.72 13.34
CA ASP A 75 13.34 -5.63 11.99
C ASP A 75 12.21 -5.79 10.98
N VAL A 76 11.92 -4.74 10.19
CA VAL A 76 10.79 -4.75 9.26
C VAL A 76 11.25 -5.22 7.88
N HIS A 77 10.74 -6.38 7.46
CA HIS A 77 10.92 -6.91 6.13
C HIS A 77 9.72 -6.49 5.26
N TYR A 78 9.83 -5.30 4.69
CA TYR A 78 8.82 -4.72 3.80
C TYR A 78 9.11 -5.08 2.35
N VAL A 79 8.12 -5.65 1.67
CA VAL A 79 8.15 -5.98 0.23
C VAL A 79 7.03 -5.22 -0.48
N GLN A 80 7.34 -4.66 -1.62
CA GLN A 80 6.40 -3.97 -2.51
C GLN A 80 6.68 -4.38 -3.96
N ASN A 81 5.62 -4.59 -4.74
CA ASN A 81 5.76 -4.82 -6.18
C ASN A 81 5.54 -3.55 -7.01
N VAL A 82 5.81 -3.68 -8.29
CA VAL A 82 5.32 -2.81 -9.36
C VAL A 82 4.64 -3.72 -10.38
N THR A 83 3.37 -3.46 -10.67
CA THR A 83 2.63 -4.16 -11.72
C THR A 83 2.97 -3.54 -13.06
N ASP A 84 4.19 -3.81 -13.55
CA ASP A 84 4.75 -3.24 -14.79
C ASP A 84 4.35 -4.03 -16.04
N ILE A 85 3.34 -4.88 -15.92
CA ILE A 85 2.62 -5.54 -17.01
C ILE A 85 1.15 -5.74 -16.64
N ASP A 86 0.26 -4.96 -17.20
CA ASP A 86 -1.18 -5.07 -16.98
C ASP A 86 -1.93 -4.34 -18.11
N GLU A 87 -3.22 -4.69 -18.33
CA GLU A 87 -4.07 -4.06 -19.35
C GLU A 87 -4.03 -2.53 -19.31
N PRO A 88 -4.22 -1.85 -18.15
CA PRO A 88 -4.21 -0.39 -18.09
C PRO A 88 -2.91 0.27 -18.58
N LEU A 89 -1.76 -0.40 -18.36
CA LEU A 89 -0.47 0.08 -18.85
C LEU A 89 -0.38 -0.04 -20.37
N LEU A 90 -0.80 -1.20 -20.90
CA LEU A 90 -0.78 -1.46 -22.35
C LEU A 90 -1.75 -0.54 -23.10
N GLU A 91 -2.98 -0.38 -22.61
CA GLU A 91 -3.98 0.54 -23.19
C GLU A 91 -3.50 1.99 -23.18
N ARG A 92 -2.81 2.40 -22.11
CA ARG A 92 -2.24 3.74 -22.01
C ARG A 92 -1.13 3.96 -23.03
N ALA A 93 -0.23 3.00 -23.15
CA ALA A 93 0.88 3.05 -24.09
C ALA A 93 0.37 3.10 -25.56
N GLU A 94 -0.61 2.25 -25.89
CA GLU A 94 -1.24 2.24 -27.23
C GLU A 94 -1.93 3.58 -27.54
N ARG A 95 -2.73 4.10 -26.60
CA ARG A 95 -3.43 5.39 -26.76
C ARG A 95 -2.48 6.56 -27.02
N ASP A 96 -1.36 6.58 -26.27
CA ASP A 96 -0.39 7.67 -26.33
C ASP A 96 0.70 7.43 -27.37
N GLN A 97 0.65 6.29 -28.09
CA GLN A 97 1.66 5.86 -29.07
C GLN A 97 3.07 5.77 -28.45
N ASP A 98 3.15 5.32 -27.21
CA ASP A 98 4.38 5.15 -26.43
C ASP A 98 4.74 3.66 -26.31
N ASP A 99 6.00 3.35 -26.06
CA ASP A 99 6.42 2.01 -25.69
C ASP A 99 6.04 1.74 -24.22
N TRP A 100 5.31 0.65 -23.96
CA TRP A 100 4.81 0.33 -22.62
C TRP A 100 5.94 0.11 -21.60
N VAL A 101 7.10 -0.41 -22.02
CA VAL A 101 8.27 -0.58 -21.13
C VAL A 101 8.84 0.78 -20.76
N VAL A 102 9.00 1.68 -21.76
CA VAL A 102 9.50 3.03 -21.53
C VAL A 102 8.54 3.82 -20.64
N LEU A 103 7.25 3.71 -20.88
CA LEU A 103 6.20 4.32 -20.05
C LEU A 103 6.29 3.81 -18.61
N GLY A 104 6.30 2.49 -18.41
CA GLY A 104 6.37 1.87 -17.09
C GLY A 104 7.61 2.27 -16.30
N LEU A 105 8.78 2.29 -16.94
CA LEU A 105 10.03 2.72 -16.31
C LEU A 105 9.99 4.21 -15.92
N ARG A 106 9.46 5.07 -16.78
CA ARG A 106 9.34 6.51 -16.52
C ARG A 106 8.43 6.79 -15.32
N GLU A 107 7.24 6.20 -15.30
CA GLU A 107 6.28 6.41 -14.21
C GLU A 107 6.75 5.77 -12.90
N THR A 108 7.46 4.64 -12.96
CA THR A 108 8.10 4.03 -11.77
C THR A 108 9.22 4.92 -11.22
N ALA A 109 10.02 5.55 -12.07
CA ALA A 109 11.04 6.50 -11.62
C ALA A 109 10.39 7.71 -10.92
N LEU A 110 9.32 8.26 -11.48
CA LEU A 110 8.58 9.37 -10.90
C LEU A 110 7.93 8.98 -9.55
N PHE A 111 7.39 7.74 -9.46
CA PHE A 111 6.88 7.21 -8.20
C PHE A 111 7.97 7.17 -7.11
N ARG A 112 9.16 6.69 -7.43
CA ARG A 112 10.29 6.64 -6.51
C ARG A 112 10.68 8.03 -5.99
N GLU A 113 10.75 9.02 -6.89
CA GLU A 113 11.01 10.41 -6.52
C GLU A 113 9.94 10.98 -5.59
N ASP A 114 8.67 10.66 -5.84
CA ASP A 114 7.55 11.10 -5.01
C ASP A 114 7.61 10.46 -3.62
N MET A 115 7.90 9.16 -3.52
CA MET A 115 8.05 8.46 -2.24
C MET A 115 9.26 8.97 -1.43
N GLU A 116 10.38 9.21 -2.09
CA GLU A 116 11.56 9.80 -1.46
C GLU A 116 11.25 11.21 -0.91
N ALA A 117 10.62 12.07 -1.71
CA ALA A 117 10.25 13.41 -1.28
C ALA A 117 9.27 13.40 -0.09
N LEU A 118 8.32 12.47 -0.07
CA LEU A 118 7.39 12.26 1.04
C LEU A 118 8.02 11.53 2.24
N ARG A 119 9.32 11.15 2.17
CA ARG A 119 10.05 10.42 3.22
C ARG A 119 9.41 9.09 3.59
N VAL A 120 8.78 8.42 2.63
CA VAL A 120 8.31 7.04 2.78
C VAL A 120 9.54 6.12 2.85
N LEU A 121 9.60 5.26 3.83
CA LEU A 121 10.69 4.30 3.97
C LEU A 121 10.66 3.31 2.81
N PRO A 122 11.80 3.06 2.14
CA PRO A 122 11.85 2.17 1.01
C PRO A 122 11.55 0.71 1.41
N PRO A 123 10.94 -0.08 0.52
CA PRO A 123 10.83 -1.50 0.72
C PRO A 123 12.23 -2.14 0.69
N ARG A 124 12.41 -3.20 1.49
CA ARG A 124 13.63 -4.02 1.46
C ARG A 124 13.79 -4.73 0.13
N GLN A 125 12.66 -5.05 -0.51
CA GLN A 125 12.60 -5.59 -1.86
C GLN A 125 11.50 -4.89 -2.65
N PHE A 126 11.87 -4.32 -3.79
CA PHE A 126 10.99 -3.66 -4.74
C PHE A 126 11.02 -4.47 -6.04
N VAL A 127 9.90 -5.14 -6.38
CA VAL A 127 9.88 -6.22 -7.37
C VAL A 127 8.94 -5.89 -8.52
N GLY A 128 9.44 -5.84 -9.76
CA GLY A 128 8.60 -5.74 -10.95
C GLY A 128 7.89 -7.05 -11.24
N ALA A 129 6.63 -7.00 -11.68
CA ALA A 129 5.90 -8.17 -12.11
C ALA A 129 6.60 -8.86 -13.29
N VAL A 130 7.15 -8.09 -14.23
CA VAL A 130 7.90 -8.62 -15.39
C VAL A 130 9.12 -9.43 -14.96
N GLU A 131 9.92 -8.95 -13.99
CA GLU A 131 11.07 -9.72 -13.50
C GLU A 131 10.66 -10.96 -12.71
N ALA A 132 9.44 -10.98 -12.15
CA ALA A 132 8.89 -12.10 -11.39
C ALA A 132 8.15 -13.14 -12.25
N ILE A 133 7.95 -12.92 -13.55
CA ILE A 133 7.19 -13.83 -14.42
C ILE A 133 7.64 -15.31 -14.31
N PRO A 134 8.94 -15.64 -14.28
CA PRO A 134 9.34 -17.04 -14.15
C PRO A 134 8.84 -17.69 -12.85
N GLU A 135 8.92 -17.00 -11.72
CA GLU A 135 8.46 -17.51 -10.43
C GLU A 135 6.93 -17.52 -10.32
N ILE A 136 6.24 -16.59 -11.00
CA ILE A 136 4.78 -16.60 -11.10
C ILE A 136 4.30 -17.81 -11.91
N ALA A 137 4.93 -18.07 -13.06
CA ALA A 137 4.61 -19.23 -13.90
C ALA A 137 4.81 -20.55 -13.12
N GLU A 138 5.92 -20.67 -12.37
CA GLU A 138 6.19 -21.83 -11.52
C GLU A 138 5.11 -22.03 -10.45
N LEU A 139 4.64 -20.95 -9.83
CA LEU A 139 3.54 -21.02 -8.86
C LEU A 139 2.25 -21.52 -9.52
N VAL A 140 1.91 -21.01 -10.69
CA VAL A 140 0.72 -21.44 -11.44
C VAL A 140 0.82 -22.91 -11.86
N GLU A 141 2.00 -23.37 -12.32
CA GLU A 141 2.25 -24.76 -12.64
C GLU A 141 2.01 -25.68 -11.43
N LYS A 142 2.47 -25.28 -10.24
CA LYS A 142 2.24 -25.99 -8.98
C LYS A 142 0.74 -26.04 -8.62
N LEU A 143 0.00 -24.95 -8.80
CA LEU A 143 -1.45 -24.92 -8.58
C LEU A 143 -2.19 -25.86 -9.53
N VAL A 144 -1.78 -25.92 -10.80
CA VAL A 144 -2.34 -26.86 -11.79
C VAL A 144 -2.03 -28.30 -11.38
N ALA A 145 -0.78 -28.60 -11.01
CA ALA A 145 -0.37 -29.93 -10.57
C ALA A 145 -1.08 -30.39 -9.29
N ALA A 146 -1.39 -29.47 -8.39
CA ALA A 146 -2.17 -29.73 -7.18
C ALA A 146 -3.68 -29.90 -7.43
N GLY A 147 -4.16 -29.64 -8.66
CA GLY A 147 -5.58 -29.69 -9.01
C GLY A 147 -6.39 -28.48 -8.52
N ALA A 148 -5.73 -27.45 -7.98
CA ALA A 148 -6.35 -26.20 -7.53
C ALA A 148 -6.64 -25.24 -8.70
N ALA A 149 -6.00 -25.44 -9.83
CA ALA A 149 -6.19 -24.65 -11.04
C ALA A 149 -6.50 -25.56 -12.24
N TYR A 150 -7.12 -24.98 -13.25
CA TYR A 150 -7.51 -25.71 -14.46
C TYR A 150 -7.39 -24.83 -15.70
N ARG A 151 -7.27 -25.48 -16.84
CA ARG A 151 -7.30 -24.85 -18.16
C ARG A 151 -8.71 -24.93 -18.72
N ILE A 152 -9.24 -23.81 -19.26
CA ILE A 152 -10.53 -23.84 -19.94
C ILE A 152 -10.42 -24.57 -21.29
N ASP A 153 -11.53 -25.20 -21.70
CA ASP A 153 -11.64 -25.89 -23.01
C ASP A 153 -11.99 -24.86 -24.10
N ASP A 154 -10.99 -24.07 -24.46
CA ASP A 154 -11.07 -23.11 -25.57
C ASP A 154 -9.90 -23.39 -26.52
N PRO A 155 -10.17 -23.76 -27.79
CA PRO A 155 -9.12 -24.16 -28.72
C PRO A 155 -8.20 -23.02 -29.16
N GLU A 156 -8.66 -21.78 -29.06
CA GLU A 156 -7.89 -20.61 -29.45
C GLU A 156 -7.13 -20.00 -28.27
N TYR A 157 -7.81 -19.91 -27.13
CA TYR A 157 -7.26 -19.25 -25.92
C TYR A 157 -7.51 -20.09 -24.66
N PRO A 158 -6.77 -21.17 -24.48
CA PRO A 158 -6.92 -22.07 -23.33
C PRO A 158 -6.29 -21.47 -22.07
N ASP A 159 -6.88 -20.39 -21.56
CA ASP A 159 -6.43 -19.69 -20.35
C ASP A 159 -6.51 -20.58 -19.10
N VAL A 160 -5.69 -20.29 -18.10
CA VAL A 160 -5.65 -21.03 -16.83
C VAL A 160 -6.33 -20.22 -15.74
N TYR A 161 -7.26 -20.84 -15.03
CA TYR A 161 -8.02 -20.25 -13.93
C TYR A 161 -7.82 -21.01 -12.64
N HIS A 162 -7.89 -20.31 -11.52
CA HIS A 162 -7.92 -20.92 -10.19
C HIS A 162 -9.36 -21.32 -9.87
N ASP A 163 -9.56 -22.49 -9.31
CA ASP A 163 -10.86 -22.94 -8.81
C ASP A 163 -11.10 -22.33 -7.40
N VAL A 164 -12.04 -21.41 -7.25
CA VAL A 164 -12.33 -20.78 -5.96
C VAL A 164 -12.79 -21.74 -4.88
N THR A 165 -13.15 -22.97 -5.25
CA THR A 165 -13.51 -24.05 -4.33
C THR A 165 -12.33 -24.87 -3.85
N ALA A 166 -11.11 -24.58 -4.34
CA ALA A 166 -9.90 -25.29 -3.95
C ALA A 166 -9.55 -25.16 -2.47
N THR A 167 -10.01 -24.06 -1.83
CA THR A 167 -9.99 -23.91 -0.37
C THR A 167 -11.42 -23.82 0.17
N GLY A 168 -11.61 -24.15 1.44
CA GLY A 168 -12.91 -23.93 2.12
C GLY A 168 -13.11 -22.49 2.64
N HIS A 169 -12.21 -21.55 2.29
CA HIS A 169 -12.10 -20.27 2.96
C HIS A 169 -12.37 -19.07 2.05
N PHE A 170 -12.47 -19.21 0.73
CA PHE A 170 -12.70 -18.11 -0.20
C PHE A 170 -13.88 -17.24 0.22
N GLY A 171 -13.66 -15.94 0.30
CA GLY A 171 -14.63 -14.94 0.79
C GLY A 171 -14.40 -14.50 2.25
N TYR A 172 -13.42 -15.09 2.97
CA TYR A 172 -13.19 -14.77 4.38
C TYR A 172 -12.52 -13.40 4.59
N GLU A 173 -11.70 -12.99 3.65
CA GLU A 173 -10.97 -11.73 3.75
C GLU A 173 -11.89 -10.54 3.49
N SER A 174 -12.64 -10.58 2.41
CA SER A 174 -13.53 -9.49 2.00
C SER A 174 -14.85 -9.46 2.78
N ASN A 175 -15.37 -10.62 3.19
CA ASN A 175 -16.69 -10.79 3.81
C ASN A 175 -17.85 -10.24 2.95
N TYR A 176 -17.69 -10.17 1.62
CA TYR A 176 -18.73 -9.70 0.70
C TYR A 176 -19.72 -10.81 0.33
N ASP A 177 -20.95 -10.43 0.05
CA ASP A 177 -21.91 -11.32 -0.57
C ASP A 177 -21.58 -11.61 -2.05
N LEU A 178 -22.18 -12.65 -2.60
CA LEU A 178 -21.90 -13.11 -3.97
C LEU A 178 -22.18 -12.02 -5.02
N ASP A 179 -23.25 -11.26 -4.89
CA ASP A 179 -23.62 -10.23 -5.86
C ASP A 179 -22.59 -9.09 -5.87
N THR A 180 -22.12 -8.70 -4.70
CA THR A 180 -21.03 -7.72 -4.53
C THR A 180 -19.73 -8.24 -5.11
N MET A 181 -19.36 -9.51 -4.85
CA MET A 181 -18.17 -10.13 -5.42
C MET A 181 -18.22 -10.18 -6.94
N LEU A 182 -19.34 -10.60 -7.53
CA LEU A 182 -19.52 -10.64 -8.98
C LEU A 182 -19.40 -9.26 -9.63
N ARG A 183 -20.00 -8.26 -9.01
CA ARG A 183 -19.91 -6.88 -9.49
C ARG A 183 -18.48 -6.38 -9.44
N PHE A 184 -17.79 -6.52 -8.31
CA PHE A 184 -16.40 -6.06 -8.18
C PHE A 184 -15.43 -6.86 -9.04
N SER A 185 -15.67 -8.16 -9.24
CA SER A 185 -14.90 -8.95 -10.21
C SER A 185 -15.00 -8.33 -11.61
N ALA A 186 -16.21 -8.04 -12.09
CA ALA A 186 -16.41 -7.42 -13.40
C ALA A 186 -15.82 -6.00 -13.52
N GLU A 187 -15.89 -5.20 -12.46
CA GLU A 187 -15.42 -3.81 -12.44
C GLU A 187 -13.89 -3.68 -12.32
N ARG A 188 -13.19 -4.73 -11.83
CA ARG A 188 -11.79 -4.67 -11.38
C ARG A 188 -10.91 -5.72 -12.04
N GLY A 189 -11.06 -5.91 -13.34
CA GLY A 189 -10.20 -6.77 -14.15
C GLY A 189 -10.51 -8.25 -14.14
N GLY A 190 -11.62 -8.68 -13.53
CA GLY A 190 -12.14 -10.04 -13.65
C GLY A 190 -13.00 -10.21 -14.92
N ASP A 191 -13.28 -11.46 -15.25
CA ASP A 191 -14.05 -11.87 -16.41
C ASP A 191 -15.16 -12.89 -16.06
N PRO A 192 -16.13 -12.51 -15.20
CA PRO A 192 -17.11 -13.43 -14.65
C PRO A 192 -17.98 -14.16 -15.70
N ASP A 193 -18.06 -13.59 -16.89
CA ASP A 193 -18.86 -14.14 -17.99
C ASP A 193 -18.01 -14.89 -19.05
N ARG A 194 -16.71 -15.10 -18.80
CA ARG A 194 -15.81 -15.85 -19.70
C ARG A 194 -16.31 -17.29 -19.85
N PRO A 195 -16.63 -17.74 -21.08
CA PRO A 195 -17.06 -19.11 -21.32
C PRO A 195 -16.00 -20.14 -20.90
N GLY A 196 -16.44 -21.29 -20.37
CA GLY A 196 -15.54 -22.37 -19.96
C GLY A 196 -15.08 -22.31 -18.51
N LYS A 197 -15.33 -21.21 -17.79
CA LYS A 197 -15.07 -21.15 -16.33
C LYS A 197 -16.01 -22.08 -15.56
N ARG A 198 -15.48 -22.72 -14.51
CA ARG A 198 -16.27 -23.58 -13.61
C ARG A 198 -17.11 -22.73 -12.66
N ASN A 199 -16.52 -21.64 -12.17
CA ASN A 199 -17.20 -20.64 -11.34
C ASN A 199 -16.93 -19.23 -11.90
N ARG A 200 -17.93 -18.39 -11.88
CA ARG A 200 -17.83 -17.00 -12.38
C ARG A 200 -16.75 -16.17 -11.65
N LEU A 201 -16.45 -16.52 -10.40
CA LEU A 201 -15.44 -15.85 -9.58
C LEU A 201 -14.03 -16.44 -9.73
N ASP A 202 -13.84 -17.54 -10.48
CA ASP A 202 -12.51 -18.13 -10.69
C ASP A 202 -11.57 -17.09 -11.28
N PRO A 203 -10.47 -16.71 -10.59
CA PRO A 203 -9.56 -15.69 -11.10
C PRO A 203 -8.61 -16.25 -12.14
N LEU A 204 -8.29 -15.41 -13.12
CA LEU A 204 -7.30 -15.71 -14.16
C LEU A 204 -5.90 -15.85 -13.53
N LEU A 205 -5.22 -16.94 -13.85
CA LEU A 205 -3.83 -17.20 -13.42
C LEU A 205 -2.83 -17.00 -14.55
N TRP A 206 -3.16 -17.52 -15.75
CA TRP A 206 -2.29 -17.40 -16.91
C TRP A 206 -3.12 -17.14 -18.16
N ARG A 207 -2.87 -16.00 -18.79
CA ARG A 207 -3.50 -15.59 -20.03
C ARG A 207 -2.66 -16.09 -21.19
N THR A 208 -3.18 -17.00 -22.00
CA THR A 208 -2.55 -17.44 -23.24
C THR A 208 -2.28 -16.23 -24.15
N ALA A 209 -1.17 -16.23 -24.87
CA ALA A 209 -0.76 -15.12 -25.72
C ALA A 209 -1.85 -14.66 -26.68
N ARG A 210 -2.01 -13.34 -26.80
CA ARG A 210 -2.91 -12.67 -27.75
C ARG A 210 -2.08 -11.93 -28.80
N PRO A 211 -2.58 -11.79 -30.03
CA PRO A 211 -1.93 -10.95 -31.04
C PRO A 211 -1.73 -9.52 -30.54
N GLY A 212 -0.49 -9.01 -30.64
CA GLY A 212 -0.15 -7.64 -30.23
C GLY A 212 0.12 -7.44 -28.73
N GLU A 213 -0.19 -8.43 -27.86
CA GLU A 213 0.11 -8.35 -26.44
C GLU A 213 1.51 -8.93 -26.13
N PRO A 214 2.22 -8.39 -25.10
CA PRO A 214 3.43 -9.02 -24.58
C PRO A 214 3.14 -10.42 -24.06
N ALA A 215 4.06 -11.35 -24.29
CA ALA A 215 3.91 -12.72 -23.82
C ALA A 215 5.28 -13.40 -23.62
N TRP A 216 5.36 -14.26 -22.63
CA TRP A 216 6.55 -14.99 -22.22
C TRP A 216 6.35 -16.50 -22.35
N ASP A 217 7.44 -17.20 -22.66
CA ASP A 217 7.43 -18.66 -22.72
C ASP A 217 7.49 -19.25 -21.29
N SER A 218 6.67 -20.27 -21.03
CA SER A 218 6.60 -20.98 -19.75
C SER A 218 6.14 -22.43 -19.98
N GLY A 219 6.16 -23.26 -18.92
CA GLY A 219 5.56 -24.60 -18.97
C GLY A 219 4.05 -24.61 -19.18
N LEU A 220 3.40 -23.48 -18.93
CA LEU A 220 1.97 -23.25 -19.22
C LEU A 220 1.70 -22.92 -20.69
N GLY A 221 2.74 -22.80 -21.51
CA GLY A 221 2.68 -22.24 -22.85
C GLY A 221 2.95 -20.74 -22.87
N ARG A 222 3.03 -20.17 -24.07
CA ARG A 222 3.29 -18.75 -24.25
C ARG A 222 2.10 -17.91 -23.78
N GLY A 223 2.36 -16.93 -22.90
CA GLY A 223 1.33 -16.08 -22.30
C GLY A 223 1.88 -15.11 -21.27
N ARG A 224 1.03 -14.61 -20.41
CA ARG A 224 1.38 -13.74 -19.30
C ARG A 224 0.52 -14.01 -18.06
N PRO A 225 0.97 -13.62 -16.85
CA PRO A 225 0.18 -13.81 -15.65
C PRO A 225 -1.12 -13.00 -15.66
N GLY A 226 -2.10 -13.46 -14.88
CA GLY A 226 -3.20 -12.63 -14.43
C GLY A 226 -2.75 -11.72 -13.28
N TRP A 227 -3.41 -10.59 -13.12
CA TRP A 227 -3.00 -9.56 -12.16
C TRP A 227 -2.88 -10.05 -10.70
N HIS A 228 -3.83 -10.87 -10.24
CA HIS A 228 -3.90 -11.23 -8.81
C HIS A 228 -2.80 -12.20 -8.37
N VAL A 229 -2.34 -13.06 -9.26
CA VAL A 229 -1.31 -14.07 -8.94
C VAL A 229 0.10 -13.48 -8.84
N GLU A 230 0.33 -12.31 -9.44
CA GLU A 230 1.63 -11.63 -9.39
C GLU A 230 2.03 -11.31 -7.94
N CYS A 231 1.17 -10.57 -7.23
CA CYS A 231 1.40 -10.21 -5.84
C CYS A 231 1.47 -11.43 -4.91
N ALA A 232 0.65 -12.45 -5.17
CA ALA A 232 0.67 -13.70 -4.42
C ALA A 232 2.02 -14.42 -4.53
N ALA A 233 2.53 -14.57 -5.75
CA ALA A 233 3.83 -15.21 -5.99
C ALA A 233 4.98 -14.42 -5.38
N ILE A 234 5.01 -13.11 -5.59
CA ILE A 234 6.07 -12.24 -5.02
C ILE A 234 6.02 -12.29 -3.49
N GLY A 235 4.83 -12.15 -2.89
CA GLY A 235 4.65 -12.20 -1.44
C GLY A 235 5.10 -13.52 -0.83
N LEU A 236 4.64 -14.64 -1.39
CA LEU A 236 5.02 -15.98 -0.95
C LEU A 236 6.53 -16.22 -1.04
N ASN A 237 7.14 -15.87 -2.17
CA ASN A 237 8.56 -16.16 -2.42
C ASN A 237 9.51 -15.26 -1.61
N ARG A 238 9.08 -14.08 -1.22
CA ARG A 238 9.92 -13.11 -0.48
C ARG A 238 9.70 -13.15 1.02
N LEU A 239 8.48 -13.46 1.48
CA LEU A 239 8.09 -13.36 2.88
C LEU A 239 7.65 -14.70 3.50
N GLY A 240 7.41 -15.72 2.66
CA GLY A 240 6.98 -17.05 3.13
C GLY A 240 5.46 -17.24 3.11
N PRO A 241 5.01 -18.42 3.60
CA PRO A 241 3.62 -18.87 3.44
C PRO A 241 2.62 -18.14 4.34
N GLN A 242 3.09 -17.47 5.39
CA GLN A 242 2.27 -16.64 6.27
C GLN A 242 3.03 -15.36 6.61
N ILE A 243 2.36 -14.21 6.46
CA ILE A 243 2.93 -12.89 6.71
C ILE A 243 2.18 -12.16 7.82
N ASP A 244 2.81 -11.15 8.44
CA ASP A 244 2.16 -10.41 9.53
C ASP A 244 1.12 -9.41 9.00
N LEU A 245 1.39 -8.76 7.85
CA LEU A 245 0.50 -7.77 7.28
C LEU A 245 0.51 -7.79 5.76
N ASN A 246 -0.69 -7.84 5.16
CA ASN A 246 -0.95 -7.53 3.76
C ASN A 246 -1.74 -6.22 3.65
N GLY A 247 -1.24 -5.27 2.85
CA GLY A 247 -1.80 -3.93 2.78
C GLY A 247 -2.03 -3.37 1.39
N GLY A 248 -3.00 -2.44 1.30
CA GLY A 248 -3.33 -1.74 0.06
C GLY A 248 -4.47 -0.76 0.20
N GLY A 249 -4.97 -0.24 -0.91
CA GLY A 249 -6.21 0.55 -0.95
C GLY A 249 -7.45 -0.31 -0.71
N SER A 250 -8.55 0.28 -0.29
CA SER A 250 -9.81 -0.43 -0.04
C SER A 250 -10.43 -1.04 -1.32
N ASP A 251 -10.03 -0.59 -2.48
CA ASP A 251 -10.38 -1.18 -3.76
C ASP A 251 -9.71 -2.53 -4.02
N LEU A 252 -8.62 -2.85 -3.31
CA LEU A 252 -7.91 -4.13 -3.41
C LEU A 252 -8.48 -5.22 -2.49
N ILE A 253 -9.39 -4.91 -1.56
CA ILE A 253 -10.05 -5.92 -0.71
C ILE A 253 -10.54 -7.07 -1.58
N PHE A 254 -11.33 -6.74 -2.61
CA PHE A 254 -11.84 -7.72 -3.56
C PHE A 254 -11.79 -7.16 -5.00
N PRO A 255 -11.33 -7.94 -5.97
CA PRO A 255 -10.93 -9.35 -5.88
C PRO A 255 -9.48 -9.59 -5.48
N HIS A 256 -8.60 -8.57 -5.45
CA HIS A 256 -7.16 -8.72 -5.49
C HIS A 256 -6.58 -9.46 -4.26
N HIS A 257 -6.85 -8.97 -3.04
CA HIS A 257 -6.32 -9.59 -1.81
C HIS A 257 -6.99 -10.92 -1.51
N GLU A 258 -8.30 -11.03 -1.72
CA GLU A 258 -9.02 -12.29 -1.59
C GLU A 258 -8.47 -13.38 -2.51
N CYS A 259 -8.22 -13.05 -3.79
CA CYS A 259 -7.60 -13.97 -4.74
C CYS A 259 -6.14 -14.27 -4.38
N GLY A 260 -5.39 -13.28 -3.89
CA GLY A 260 -4.02 -13.47 -3.41
C GLY A 260 -3.94 -14.48 -2.27
N ALA A 261 -4.86 -14.39 -1.31
CA ALA A 261 -5.02 -15.38 -0.24
C ALA A 261 -5.35 -16.76 -0.80
N LEU A 262 -6.35 -16.85 -1.69
CA LEU A 262 -6.72 -18.11 -2.36
C LEU A 262 -5.51 -18.79 -3.00
N HIS A 263 -4.69 -18.04 -3.77
CA HIS A 263 -3.54 -18.57 -4.50
C HIS A 263 -2.48 -19.15 -3.56
N THR A 264 -2.14 -18.41 -2.51
CA THR A 264 -1.13 -18.82 -1.53
C THR A 264 -1.61 -19.97 -0.66
N GLU A 265 -2.81 -19.90 -0.11
CA GLU A 265 -3.37 -20.90 0.80
C GLU A 265 -3.64 -22.23 0.12
N SER A 266 -4.11 -22.23 -1.14
CA SER A 266 -4.30 -23.45 -1.93
C SER A 266 -3.00 -24.21 -2.17
N LEU A 267 -1.87 -23.50 -2.30
CA LEU A 267 -0.58 -24.09 -2.54
C LEU A 267 0.11 -24.55 -1.25
N THR A 268 0.01 -23.74 -0.20
CA THR A 268 0.79 -23.95 1.04
C THR A 268 0.03 -24.76 2.08
N GLY A 269 -1.29 -24.72 2.05
CA GLY A 269 -2.17 -25.25 3.11
C GLY A 269 -2.17 -24.41 4.40
N GLU A 270 -1.40 -23.30 4.45
CA GLU A 270 -1.38 -22.39 5.57
C GLU A 270 -2.51 -21.36 5.44
N HIS A 271 -3.25 -21.10 6.53
CA HIS A 271 -4.37 -20.17 6.60
C HIS A 271 -4.39 -19.43 7.95
N PRO A 272 -4.62 -18.11 7.98
CA PRO A 272 -4.69 -17.18 6.83
C PRO A 272 -3.28 -16.89 6.25
N PHE A 273 -3.22 -16.48 4.99
CA PHE A 273 -1.97 -16.01 4.38
C PHE A 273 -1.41 -14.79 5.12
N ALA A 274 -2.24 -13.79 5.40
CA ALA A 274 -1.83 -12.65 6.20
C ALA A 274 -2.56 -12.63 7.56
N ARG A 275 -1.80 -12.37 8.62
CA ARG A 275 -2.37 -12.24 9.97
C ARG A 275 -3.22 -10.99 10.12
N HIS A 276 -2.94 -9.92 9.34
CA HIS A 276 -3.75 -8.71 9.21
C HIS A 276 -3.87 -8.32 7.76
N TYR A 277 -5.10 -8.05 7.32
CA TYR A 277 -5.42 -7.40 6.05
C TYR A 277 -5.80 -5.95 6.35
N VAL A 278 -4.96 -5.01 5.93
CA VAL A 278 -5.11 -3.58 6.27
C VAL A 278 -5.37 -2.77 5.01
N HIS A 279 -6.47 -2.02 5.00
CA HIS A 279 -6.90 -1.26 3.83
C HIS A 279 -7.10 0.21 4.15
N THR A 280 -6.64 1.05 3.22
CA THR A 280 -6.77 2.50 3.32
C THR A 280 -7.99 3.00 2.57
N GLY A 281 -8.71 3.95 3.16
CA GLY A 281 -9.81 4.65 2.50
C GLY A 281 -9.33 5.45 1.28
N MET A 282 -10.27 5.77 0.41
CA MET A 282 -10.01 6.50 -0.83
C MET A 282 -9.81 8.00 -0.59
N ILE A 283 -8.97 8.63 -1.41
CA ILE A 283 -8.82 10.09 -1.43
C ILE A 283 -9.58 10.63 -2.64
N GLY A 284 -10.56 11.50 -2.39
CA GLY A 284 -11.27 12.27 -3.40
C GLY A 284 -10.69 13.68 -3.58
N LEU A 285 -11.28 14.45 -4.48
CA LEU A 285 -11.02 15.87 -4.67
C LEU A 285 -12.35 16.61 -4.50
N ASP A 286 -12.40 17.58 -3.56
CA ASP A 286 -13.57 18.44 -3.31
C ASP A 286 -14.90 17.66 -3.13
N GLY A 287 -14.84 16.51 -2.42
CA GLY A 287 -16.00 15.65 -2.19
C GLY A 287 -16.33 14.68 -3.30
N GLU A 288 -15.61 14.72 -4.43
CA GLU A 288 -15.79 13.78 -5.53
C GLU A 288 -14.66 12.73 -5.56
N LYS A 289 -15.00 11.50 -5.98
CA LYS A 289 -13.99 10.47 -6.23
C LYS A 289 -13.01 10.96 -7.30
N MET A 290 -11.71 10.94 -6.99
CA MET A 290 -10.68 11.13 -7.99
C MET A 290 -10.72 9.96 -8.98
N SER A 291 -10.81 10.29 -10.27
CA SER A 291 -10.75 9.29 -11.34
C SER A 291 -10.17 9.90 -12.61
N LYS A 292 -9.56 9.05 -13.43
CA LYS A 292 -9.00 9.45 -14.73
C LYS A 292 -10.06 9.95 -15.69
N SER A 293 -11.21 9.28 -15.73
CA SER A 293 -12.32 9.67 -16.61
C SER A 293 -12.84 11.08 -16.33
N LYS A 294 -12.69 11.55 -15.09
CA LYS A 294 -13.04 12.92 -14.67
C LYS A 294 -11.89 13.91 -14.85
N GLY A 295 -10.65 13.45 -15.06
CA GLY A 295 -9.47 14.30 -15.19
C GLY A 295 -9.13 15.09 -13.91
N ASN A 296 -9.62 14.65 -12.74
CA ASN A 296 -9.50 15.35 -11.46
C ASN A 296 -8.45 14.74 -10.52
N LEU A 297 -7.45 14.02 -11.03
CA LEU A 297 -6.36 13.47 -10.25
C LEU A 297 -5.40 14.57 -9.79
N VAL A 298 -5.09 14.59 -8.51
CA VAL A 298 -4.03 15.43 -7.94
C VAL A 298 -2.77 14.58 -7.77
N PHE A 299 -1.71 14.97 -8.46
CA PHE A 299 -0.44 14.25 -8.48
C PHE A 299 0.57 14.87 -7.51
N VAL A 300 1.29 14.03 -6.78
CA VAL A 300 2.36 14.46 -5.86
C VAL A 300 3.43 15.24 -6.61
N SER A 301 3.87 14.75 -7.77
CA SER A 301 4.86 15.41 -8.62
C SER A 301 4.44 16.82 -9.06
N LYS A 302 3.15 17.05 -9.34
CA LYS A 302 2.64 18.39 -9.67
C LYS A 302 2.74 19.34 -8.48
N LEU A 303 2.40 18.88 -7.26
CA LEU A 303 2.54 19.66 -6.05
C LEU A 303 4.02 19.98 -5.76
N ARG A 304 4.92 19.01 -5.90
CA ARG A 304 6.38 19.20 -5.78
C ARG A 304 6.88 20.24 -6.79
N ASN A 305 6.48 20.12 -8.06
CA ASN A 305 6.87 21.08 -9.12
C ASN A 305 6.32 22.49 -8.85
N ALA A 306 5.18 22.61 -8.18
CA ALA A 306 4.64 23.87 -7.68
C ALA A 306 5.33 24.35 -6.38
N ARG A 307 6.40 23.65 -5.94
CA ARG A 307 7.17 23.94 -4.71
C ARG A 307 6.38 23.87 -3.41
N VAL A 308 5.32 23.05 -3.39
CA VAL A 308 4.68 22.69 -2.14
C VAL A 308 5.67 21.84 -1.32
N ASP A 309 5.86 22.21 -0.05
CA ASP A 309 6.71 21.46 0.86
C ASP A 309 6.19 20.03 1.05
N PRO A 310 6.99 18.99 0.81
CA PRO A 310 6.54 17.60 1.00
C PRO A 310 6.05 17.29 2.41
N ASN A 311 6.57 17.95 3.45
CA ASN A 311 6.03 17.82 4.82
C ASN A 311 4.59 18.32 4.91
N VAL A 312 4.23 19.38 4.18
CA VAL A 312 2.85 19.89 4.11
C VAL A 312 1.93 18.85 3.47
N ILE A 313 2.36 18.25 2.35
CA ILE A 313 1.59 17.19 1.67
C ILE A 313 1.39 16.02 2.64
N ARG A 314 2.46 15.57 3.30
CA ARG A 314 2.43 14.46 4.25
C ARG A 314 1.49 14.75 5.42
N VAL A 315 1.64 15.89 6.11
CA VAL A 315 0.81 16.28 7.25
C VAL A 315 -0.66 16.45 6.85
N ALA A 316 -0.94 17.03 5.68
CA ALA A 316 -2.29 17.16 5.16
C ALA A 316 -2.96 15.82 4.89
N LEU A 317 -2.23 14.83 4.34
CA LEU A 317 -2.74 13.48 4.12
C LEU A 317 -2.94 12.70 5.42
N LEU A 318 -2.17 13.00 6.48
CA LEU A 318 -2.30 12.39 7.80
C LEU A 318 -3.38 13.05 8.67
N ASP A 319 -4.01 14.15 8.24
CA ASP A 319 -5.05 14.85 9.02
C ASP A 319 -6.35 14.06 9.15
N GLY A 320 -6.60 13.09 8.30
CA GLY A 320 -7.74 12.16 8.38
C GLY A 320 -7.30 10.75 8.70
N HIS A 321 -8.16 9.99 9.39
CA HIS A 321 -7.89 8.60 9.72
C HIS A 321 -7.77 7.75 8.45
N TYR A 322 -6.78 6.86 8.38
CA TYR A 322 -6.42 6.12 7.16
C TYR A 322 -7.56 5.27 6.58
N ARG A 323 -8.44 4.73 7.41
CA ARG A 323 -9.59 3.90 6.98
C ARG A 323 -10.77 4.69 6.42
N THR A 324 -10.79 6.00 6.62
CA THR A 324 -11.92 6.83 6.22
C THR A 324 -11.71 7.40 4.82
N ASP A 325 -12.69 7.28 3.96
CA ASP A 325 -12.71 8.02 2.70
C ASP A 325 -12.73 9.51 3.00
N ARG A 326 -11.84 10.25 2.34
CA ARG A 326 -11.68 11.68 2.59
C ARG A 326 -11.31 12.42 1.32
N SER A 327 -11.40 13.74 1.35
CA SER A 327 -11.10 14.56 0.19
C SER A 327 -9.87 15.44 0.41
N TRP A 328 -9.07 15.57 -0.61
CA TRP A 328 -8.12 16.67 -0.74
C TRP A 328 -8.90 17.93 -1.11
N THR A 329 -8.68 19.01 -0.38
CA THR A 329 -9.26 20.31 -0.64
C THR A 329 -8.23 21.41 -0.37
N ASP A 330 -8.45 22.61 -0.85
CA ASP A 330 -7.59 23.76 -0.53
C ASP A 330 -7.52 24.00 0.98
N GLU A 331 -8.59 23.75 1.74
CA GLU A 331 -8.60 23.87 3.20
C GLU A 331 -7.72 22.80 3.88
N VAL A 332 -7.76 21.56 3.42
CA VAL A 332 -6.89 20.47 3.92
C VAL A 332 -5.42 20.82 3.67
N HIS A 333 -5.09 21.30 2.48
CA HIS A 333 -3.75 21.76 2.14
C HIS A 333 -3.32 22.94 3.03
N ALA A 334 -4.13 23.99 3.11
CA ALA A 334 -3.84 25.17 3.94
C ALA A 334 -3.71 24.83 5.44
N LYS A 335 -4.47 23.86 5.94
CA LYS A 335 -4.34 23.34 7.31
C LYS A 335 -3.01 22.67 7.54
N GLY A 336 -2.56 21.83 6.58
CA GLY A 336 -1.25 21.20 6.62
C GLY A 336 -0.12 22.23 6.65
N ASP A 337 -0.21 23.27 5.82
CA ASP A 337 0.78 24.35 5.75
C ASP A 337 0.85 25.13 7.06
N ARG A 338 -0.30 25.54 7.61
CA ARG A 338 -0.36 26.22 8.93
C ARG A 338 0.26 25.38 10.03
N ARG A 339 0.02 24.05 10.07
CA ARG A 339 0.61 23.14 11.07
C ARG A 339 2.13 23.10 10.95
N VAL A 340 2.65 22.80 9.77
CA VAL A 340 4.10 22.69 9.53
C VAL A 340 4.80 24.00 9.88
N THR A 341 4.24 25.14 9.46
CA THR A 341 4.76 26.46 9.79
C THR A 341 4.81 26.67 11.31
N ARG A 342 3.70 26.43 12.00
CA ARG A 342 3.60 26.62 13.46
C ARG A 342 4.52 25.66 14.23
N TRP A 343 4.65 24.43 13.78
CA TRP A 343 5.56 23.49 14.41
C TRP A 343 7.01 23.91 14.24
N ARG A 344 7.41 24.41 13.07
CA ARG A 344 8.76 24.97 12.83
C ARG A 344 9.05 26.16 13.74
N GLU A 345 8.08 27.06 13.91
CA GLU A 345 8.21 28.17 14.86
C GLU A 345 8.42 27.67 16.28
N ALA A 346 7.62 26.70 16.74
CA ALA A 346 7.68 26.16 18.09
C ALA A 346 9.01 25.44 18.39
N VAL A 347 9.48 24.57 17.47
CA VAL A 347 10.77 23.88 17.64
C VAL A 347 11.97 24.78 17.32
N GLY A 348 11.75 25.98 16.80
CA GLY A 348 12.75 27.03 16.60
C GLY A 348 13.08 27.81 17.87
N LEU A 349 12.34 27.62 18.97
CA LEU A 349 12.57 28.29 20.25
C LEU A 349 13.77 27.64 20.98
N ASP A 350 14.39 28.42 21.89
CA ASP A 350 15.53 27.95 22.71
C ASP A 350 15.11 26.91 23.78
N ALA A 351 13.84 26.85 24.14
CA ALA A 351 13.28 25.91 25.11
C ALA A 351 11.79 25.71 24.82
N GLY A 352 11.23 24.59 25.31
CA GLY A 352 9.83 24.23 25.16
C GLY A 352 9.26 23.52 26.39
N PRO A 353 7.98 23.10 26.35
CA PRO A 353 7.42 22.15 27.29
C PRO A 353 8.12 20.80 27.19
N ASP A 354 8.03 19.97 28.24
CA ASP A 354 8.61 18.63 28.26
C ASP A 354 8.15 17.82 27.03
N ALA A 355 9.12 17.28 26.27
CA ALA A 355 8.86 16.50 25.08
C ALA A 355 8.42 15.03 25.40
N ALA A 356 8.74 14.52 26.59
CA ALA A 356 8.46 13.13 26.94
C ALA A 356 6.96 12.82 26.94
N GLU A 357 6.13 13.78 27.42
CA GLU A 357 4.68 13.64 27.37
C GLU A 357 4.14 13.60 25.94
N LEU A 358 4.68 14.45 25.04
CA LEU A 358 4.30 14.43 23.62
C LEU A 358 4.68 13.10 22.97
N VAL A 359 5.91 12.61 23.19
CA VAL A 359 6.36 11.32 22.63
C VAL A 359 5.45 10.18 23.08
N ALA A 360 5.09 10.14 24.37
CA ALA A 360 4.15 9.14 24.89
C ALA A 360 2.76 9.23 24.24
N LYS A 361 2.24 10.45 24.02
CA LYS A 361 0.97 10.67 23.30
C LYS A 361 1.05 10.22 21.85
N LEU A 362 2.11 10.57 21.13
CA LEU A 362 2.33 10.11 19.75
C LEU A 362 2.29 8.59 19.66
N ARG A 363 3.04 7.90 20.52
CA ARG A 363 3.06 6.44 20.57
C ARG A 363 1.68 5.87 20.90
N THR A 364 0.95 6.47 21.82
CA THR A 364 -0.40 6.01 22.19
C THR A 364 -1.38 6.12 21.03
N HIS A 365 -1.41 7.27 20.33
CA HIS A 365 -2.29 7.48 19.17
C HIS A 365 -1.91 6.57 18.01
N LEU A 366 -0.62 6.44 17.69
CA LEU A 366 -0.18 5.59 16.59
C LEU A 366 -0.42 4.10 16.88
N ALA A 367 -0.31 3.68 18.14
CA ALA A 367 -0.61 2.30 18.55
C ALA A 367 -2.10 1.95 18.42
N ASP A 368 -2.99 2.92 18.51
CA ASP A 368 -4.44 2.73 18.42
C ASP A 368 -4.94 2.97 17.01
N ASP A 369 -4.76 1.97 16.15
CA ASP A 369 -5.25 1.96 14.77
C ASP A 369 -4.74 3.16 13.94
N LEU A 370 -3.48 3.58 14.19
CA LEU A 370 -2.86 4.74 13.55
C LEU A 370 -3.74 6.01 13.64
N ASP A 371 -4.20 6.35 14.84
CA ASP A 371 -4.95 7.60 15.08
C ASP A 371 -4.05 8.82 14.80
N THR A 372 -3.79 9.07 13.51
CA THR A 372 -2.98 10.23 13.08
C THR A 372 -3.66 11.55 13.39
N PRO A 373 -4.99 11.73 13.31
CA PRO A 373 -5.62 12.97 13.76
C PRO A 373 -5.32 13.32 15.22
N GLY A 374 -5.38 12.32 16.12
CA GLY A 374 -5.03 12.50 17.53
C GLY A 374 -3.54 12.79 17.72
N ALA A 375 -2.66 12.09 16.99
CA ALA A 375 -1.23 12.35 17.01
C ALA A 375 -0.89 13.79 16.57
N LEU A 376 -1.46 14.25 15.45
CA LEU A 376 -1.23 15.61 14.96
C LEU A 376 -1.80 16.67 15.94
N ALA A 377 -2.95 16.42 16.57
CA ALA A 377 -3.52 17.29 17.58
C ALA A 377 -2.63 17.39 18.83
N ALA A 378 -1.96 16.32 19.22
CA ALA A 378 -0.99 16.34 20.33
C ALA A 378 0.22 17.23 19.99
N VAL A 379 0.71 17.20 18.74
CA VAL A 379 1.79 18.10 18.28
C VAL A 379 1.31 19.55 18.27
N ASP A 380 0.09 19.81 17.77
CA ASP A 380 -0.50 21.15 17.76
C ASP A 380 -0.59 21.74 19.19
N ALA A 381 -1.01 20.92 20.16
CA ALA A 381 -1.11 21.33 21.55
C ALA A 381 0.27 21.66 22.16
N TRP A 382 1.28 20.83 21.90
CA TRP A 382 2.65 21.09 22.35
C TRP A 382 3.20 22.40 21.74
N ALA A 383 2.99 22.58 20.44
CA ALA A 383 3.44 23.78 19.73
C ALA A 383 2.76 25.04 20.25
N GLU A 384 1.45 24.99 20.53
CA GLU A 384 0.69 26.10 21.14
C GLU A 384 1.25 26.46 22.51
N GLU A 385 1.52 25.47 23.34
CA GLU A 385 2.07 25.66 24.67
C GLU A 385 3.48 26.28 24.60
N ALA A 386 4.35 25.78 23.71
CA ALA A 386 5.69 26.30 23.50
C ALA A 386 5.65 27.78 23.09
N LEU A 387 4.79 28.13 22.13
CA LEU A 387 4.69 29.50 21.58
C LEU A 387 4.08 30.50 22.58
N THR A 388 3.18 30.04 23.47
CA THR A 388 2.46 30.92 24.37
C THR A 388 3.05 30.99 25.78
N ARG A 389 3.56 29.90 26.32
CA ARG A 389 4.01 29.75 27.71
C ARG A 389 5.51 29.71 27.89
N ARG A 390 6.27 29.51 26.80
CA ARG A 390 7.75 29.40 26.83
C ARG A 390 8.22 28.42 27.88
N GLY A 391 8.07 27.13 27.61
CA GLY A 391 8.60 26.05 28.44
C GLY A 391 10.09 26.25 28.80
N THR A 392 10.59 25.52 29.77
CA THR A 392 11.95 25.70 30.32
C THR A 392 12.94 24.61 29.93
N ASP A 393 12.44 23.56 29.25
CA ASP A 393 13.31 22.46 28.81
C ASP A 393 14.00 22.84 27.50
N THR A 394 15.32 23.05 27.58
CA THR A 394 16.14 23.41 26.42
C THR A 394 16.41 22.24 25.46
N ALA A 395 16.18 20.99 25.88
CA ALA A 395 16.31 19.83 25.04
C ALA A 395 15.02 19.52 24.24
N ALA A 396 13.86 19.99 24.73
CA ALA A 396 12.55 19.67 24.18
C ALA A 396 12.40 19.97 22.69
N PRO A 397 12.81 21.14 22.14
CA PRO A 397 12.66 21.41 20.71
C PRO A 397 13.36 20.38 19.83
N GLN A 398 14.58 19.96 20.19
CA GLN A 398 15.32 18.95 19.44
C GLN A 398 14.71 17.55 19.61
N GLN A 399 14.24 17.18 20.81
CA GLN A 399 13.57 15.92 21.05
C GLN A 399 12.27 15.80 20.25
N VAL A 400 11.51 16.88 20.14
CA VAL A 400 10.29 16.93 19.33
C VAL A 400 10.61 16.77 17.83
N ARG A 401 11.63 17.46 17.30
CA ARG A 401 12.09 17.23 15.91
C ARG A 401 12.42 15.76 15.67
N THR A 402 13.18 15.16 16.59
CA THR A 402 13.56 13.75 16.51
C THR A 402 12.35 12.83 16.54
N ALA A 403 11.38 13.09 17.42
CA ALA A 403 10.17 12.28 17.53
C ALA A 403 9.26 12.40 16.29
N LEU A 404 9.10 13.59 15.73
CA LEU A 404 8.32 13.81 14.52
C LEU A 404 8.95 13.12 13.30
N ASP A 405 10.28 13.17 13.19
CA ASP A 405 10.98 12.43 12.14
C ASP A 405 10.84 10.92 12.35
N ALA A 406 11.09 10.42 13.54
CA ALA A 406 11.02 8.99 13.83
C ALA A 406 9.62 8.40 13.60
N LEU A 407 8.59 8.98 14.20
CA LEU A 407 7.26 8.41 14.27
C LEU A 407 6.33 8.85 13.13
N LEU A 408 6.45 10.09 12.67
CA LEU A 408 5.59 10.64 11.63
C LEU A 408 6.29 10.87 10.29
N GLY A 409 7.62 10.73 10.23
CA GLY A 409 8.43 11.02 9.04
C GLY A 409 8.40 12.50 8.62
N VAL A 410 8.15 13.41 9.56
CA VAL A 410 8.09 14.86 9.35
C VAL A 410 9.39 15.51 9.84
N THR A 411 10.07 16.23 8.96
CA THR A 411 11.30 16.97 9.26
C THR A 411 11.03 18.48 9.31
N LEU A 412 11.38 19.12 10.42
CA LEU A 412 11.09 20.54 10.67
C LEU A 412 12.33 21.40 10.66
#